data_d6349864c5f516bd1d58ab7e4bb5d3a3
#
_entry.id   d6349864c5f516bd1d58ab7e4bb5d3a3
#
_cell.length_a   1.000
_cell.length_b   1.000
_cell.length_c   1.000
_cell.angle_alpha   90.00
_cell.angle_beta   90.00
_cell.angle_gamma   90.00
#
_symmetry.space_group_name_H-M   'P 1'
#
loop_
_entity.id
_entity.type
_entity.pdbx_description
1 polymer ?
#
loop_
_entity_poly.entity_id
_entity_poly.type
_entity_poly.pdbx_seq_one_letter_code
_entity_poly.pdbx_strand_id
1 'polypeptide(L)'
;DLGKIFRSKMFWIIALLCVLYYSAIFPFQRFATNFLEETLMIPNDEAADLFKWFPILAMVLTPFLGMFIDYKGKGASMMMIGALIMIVCHCVFAFVLPIYPSKTLALCTILVLGVSFALVPASMWPSVPKIIDEKILGSAYCLIFWVQNIGLFLVPMLIGKLRVATDGYIVPMIVFASFGVLAFFLSLALKVEDKKKDYGLELPNKK
;
A
#
# COMPACT_ATOMS: atom_id res chain seq x y z
N ASP A 1 2.90 13.77 -26.04
CA ASP A 1 2.42 14.90 -25.22
C ASP A 1 2.58 14.66 -23.72
N LEU A 2 3.84 14.42 -23.27
CA LEU A 2 4.19 14.30 -21.84
C LEU A 2 3.70 15.50 -21.01
N GLY A 3 3.68 16.70 -21.61
CA GLY A 3 3.20 17.90 -20.94
C GLY A 3 1.74 17.81 -20.43
N LYS A 4 0.90 16.99 -21.06
CA LYS A 4 -0.48 16.76 -20.59
C LYS A 4 -0.48 15.93 -19.30
N ILE A 5 0.42 14.94 -19.20
CA ILE A 5 0.54 14.09 -18.00
C ILE A 5 0.96 14.96 -16.80
N PHE A 6 2.00 15.79 -16.97
CA PHE A 6 2.51 16.65 -15.90
C PHE A 6 1.50 17.70 -15.42
N ARG A 7 0.56 18.12 -16.28
CA ARG A 7 -0.51 19.05 -15.92
C ARG A 7 -1.73 18.38 -15.30
N SER A 8 -1.81 17.06 -15.34
CA SER A 8 -2.95 16.32 -14.78
C SER A 8 -2.84 16.21 -13.27
N LYS A 9 -3.76 16.86 -12.53
CA LYS A 9 -3.87 16.73 -11.07
C LYS A 9 -4.13 15.28 -10.65
N MET A 10 -4.99 14.57 -11.40
CA MET A 10 -5.35 13.18 -11.12
C MET A 10 -4.14 12.24 -11.28
N PHE A 11 -3.30 12.49 -12.28
CA PHE A 11 -2.06 11.75 -12.45
C PHE A 11 -1.16 11.84 -11.22
N TRP A 12 -0.94 13.05 -10.70
CA TRP A 12 -0.11 13.25 -9.51
C TRP A 12 -0.69 12.65 -8.25
N ILE A 13 -2.02 12.70 -8.08
CA ILE A 13 -2.68 12.06 -6.94
C ILE A 13 -2.43 10.54 -6.97
N ILE A 14 -2.62 9.89 -8.12
CA ILE A 14 -2.37 8.44 -8.27
C ILE A 14 -0.87 8.11 -8.12
N ALA A 15 0.02 8.90 -8.72
CA ALA A 15 1.46 8.68 -8.62
C ALA A 15 1.96 8.79 -7.17
N LEU A 16 1.50 9.80 -6.44
CA LEU A 16 1.84 9.99 -5.02
C LEU A 16 1.22 8.89 -4.14
N LEU A 17 -0.04 8.50 -4.41
CA LEU A 17 -0.67 7.38 -3.73
C LEU A 17 0.14 6.09 -3.92
N CYS A 18 0.58 5.82 -5.15
CA CYS A 18 1.43 4.70 -5.49
C CYS A 18 2.74 4.71 -4.67
N VAL A 19 3.46 5.84 -4.67
CA VAL A 19 4.70 5.98 -3.90
C VAL A 19 4.49 5.72 -2.42
N LEU A 20 3.51 6.37 -1.81
CA LEU A 20 3.26 6.26 -0.37
C LEU A 20 2.86 4.85 0.03
N TYR A 21 1.96 4.24 -0.74
CA TYR A 21 1.47 2.91 -0.44
C TYR A 21 2.57 1.86 -0.60
N TYR A 22 3.26 1.84 -1.74
CA TYR A 22 4.34 0.88 -1.98
C TYR A 22 5.54 1.10 -1.06
N SER A 23 5.83 2.36 -0.69
CA SER A 23 6.89 2.69 0.27
C SER A 23 6.56 2.30 1.71
N ALA A 24 5.28 2.09 2.05
CA ALA A 24 4.91 1.50 3.34
C ALA A 24 5.03 -0.03 3.33
N ILE A 25 4.73 -0.68 2.20
CA ILE A 25 4.64 -2.15 2.14
C ILE A 25 5.99 -2.80 1.84
N PHE A 26 6.69 -2.41 0.78
CA PHE A 26 7.92 -3.09 0.37
C PHE A 26 9.09 -2.92 1.35
N PRO A 27 9.36 -1.72 1.90
CA PRO A 27 10.33 -1.60 2.97
C PRO A 27 9.96 -2.39 4.22
N PHE A 28 8.67 -2.42 4.59
CA PHE A 28 8.20 -3.26 5.69
C PHE A 28 8.55 -4.73 5.46
N GLN A 29 8.32 -5.28 4.27
CA GLN A 29 8.67 -6.66 3.94
C GLN A 29 10.16 -6.97 4.19
N ARG A 30 11.05 -6.02 3.95
CA ARG A 30 12.50 -6.19 4.19
C ARG A 30 12.84 -6.32 5.67
N PHE A 31 12.09 -5.65 6.53
CA PHE A 31 12.35 -5.62 7.98
C PHE A 31 11.41 -6.54 8.76
N ALA A 32 10.37 -7.08 8.14
CA ALA A 32 9.29 -7.79 8.83
C ALA A 32 9.77 -9.00 9.64
N THR A 33 10.64 -9.82 9.09
CA THR A 33 11.18 -11.00 9.80
C THR A 33 11.95 -10.58 11.04
N ASN A 34 12.88 -9.62 10.91
CA ASN A 34 13.66 -9.13 12.06
C ASN A 34 12.77 -8.41 13.09
N PHE A 35 11.76 -7.69 12.63
CA PHE A 35 10.77 -7.07 13.50
C PHE A 35 10.01 -8.11 14.33
N LEU A 36 9.56 -9.20 13.71
CA LEU A 36 8.84 -10.28 14.39
C LEU A 36 9.76 -11.05 15.35
N GLU A 37 11.00 -11.34 14.91
CA GLU A 37 12.03 -11.97 15.73
C GLU A 37 12.27 -11.20 17.04
N GLU A 38 12.54 -9.90 16.92
CA GLU A 38 12.83 -9.03 18.07
C GLU A 38 11.57 -8.81 18.94
N THR A 39 10.41 -8.59 18.33
CA THR A 39 9.18 -8.24 19.06
C THR A 39 8.56 -9.45 19.78
N LEU A 40 8.60 -10.62 19.15
CA LEU A 40 8.03 -11.85 19.71
C LEU A 40 9.05 -12.69 20.46
N MET A 41 10.34 -12.33 20.43
CA MET A 41 11.45 -13.12 20.98
C MET A 41 11.47 -14.57 20.48
N ILE A 42 11.31 -14.76 19.18
CA ILE A 42 11.28 -16.06 18.50
C ILE A 42 12.47 -16.18 17.55
N PRO A 43 12.89 -17.41 17.18
CA PRO A 43 13.93 -17.63 16.18
C PRO A 43 13.56 -17.04 14.80
N ASN A 44 14.57 -16.67 14.01
CA ASN A 44 14.40 -16.04 12.70
C ASN A 44 13.62 -16.91 11.72
N ASP A 45 13.83 -18.22 11.71
CA ASP A 45 13.12 -19.19 10.90
C ASP A 45 11.62 -19.22 11.23
N GLU A 46 11.26 -19.16 12.50
CA GLU A 46 9.87 -19.09 12.93
C GLU A 46 9.22 -17.73 12.55
N ALA A 47 9.96 -16.64 12.69
CA ALA A 47 9.51 -15.31 12.25
C ALA A 47 9.26 -15.27 10.73
N ALA A 48 10.17 -15.86 9.95
CA ALA A 48 10.01 -16.01 8.50
C ALA A 48 8.79 -16.88 8.15
N ASP A 49 8.56 -17.95 8.91
CA ASP A 49 7.39 -18.83 8.74
C ASP A 49 6.06 -18.13 9.03
N LEU A 50 6.03 -17.20 9.97
CA LEU A 50 4.86 -16.35 10.18
C LEU A 50 4.66 -15.38 9.02
N PHE A 51 5.73 -14.72 8.57
CA PHE A 51 5.63 -13.66 7.56
C PHE A 51 5.34 -14.20 6.14
N LYS A 52 5.70 -15.44 5.82
CA LYS A 52 5.41 -16.05 4.50
C LYS A 52 3.94 -16.01 4.11
N TRP A 53 3.02 -15.99 5.07
CA TRP A 53 1.59 -15.94 4.82
C TRP A 53 1.12 -14.62 4.22
N PHE A 54 1.87 -13.53 4.41
CA PHE A 54 1.57 -12.24 3.79
C PHE A 54 1.54 -12.31 2.25
N PRO A 55 2.64 -12.68 1.56
CA PRO A 55 2.63 -12.75 0.10
C PRO A 55 1.74 -13.88 -0.43
N ILE A 56 1.63 -15.00 0.28
CA ILE A 56 0.77 -16.13 -0.13
C ILE A 56 -0.69 -15.69 -0.18
N LEU A 57 -1.18 -15.05 0.88
CA LEU A 57 -2.56 -14.56 0.92
C LEU A 57 -2.80 -13.49 -0.16
N ALA A 58 -1.88 -12.55 -0.31
CA ALA A 58 -1.99 -11.51 -1.34
C ALA A 58 -2.06 -12.12 -2.75
N MET A 59 -1.22 -13.12 -3.04
CA MET A 59 -1.23 -13.83 -4.33
C MET A 59 -2.57 -14.52 -4.59
N VAL A 60 -3.14 -15.17 -3.59
CA VAL A 60 -4.43 -15.86 -3.71
C VAL A 60 -5.57 -14.85 -3.85
N LEU A 61 -5.58 -13.78 -3.08
CA LEU A 61 -6.68 -12.80 -3.07
C LEU A 61 -6.70 -11.86 -4.27
N THR A 62 -5.55 -11.54 -4.85
CA THR A 62 -5.45 -10.55 -5.94
C THR A 62 -6.39 -10.84 -7.11
N PRO A 63 -6.48 -12.06 -7.69
CA PRO A 63 -7.41 -12.33 -8.77
C PRO A 63 -8.88 -12.19 -8.37
N PHE A 64 -9.26 -12.58 -7.15
CA PHE A 64 -10.63 -12.45 -6.67
C PHE A 64 -11.02 -10.98 -6.45
N LEU A 65 -10.12 -10.19 -5.86
CA LEU A 65 -10.34 -8.76 -5.67
C LEU A 65 -10.33 -8.01 -7.01
N GLY A 66 -9.48 -8.40 -7.96
CA GLY A 66 -9.50 -7.87 -9.32
C GLY A 66 -10.85 -8.12 -9.99
N MET A 67 -11.35 -9.36 -9.96
CA MET A 67 -12.67 -9.69 -10.48
C MET A 67 -13.79 -8.90 -9.76
N PHE A 68 -13.73 -8.78 -8.45
CA PHE A 68 -14.72 -8.01 -7.69
C PHE A 68 -14.76 -6.55 -8.16
N ILE A 69 -13.61 -5.91 -8.33
CA ILE A 69 -13.50 -4.52 -8.79
C ILE A 69 -13.95 -4.39 -10.25
N ASP A 70 -13.63 -5.36 -11.09
CA ASP A 70 -14.07 -5.37 -12.49
C ASP A 70 -15.59 -5.39 -12.61
N TYR A 71 -16.30 -6.14 -11.75
CA TYR A 71 -17.76 -6.26 -11.80
C TYR A 71 -18.50 -5.22 -10.96
N LYS A 72 -17.96 -4.85 -9.80
CA LYS A 72 -18.64 -3.93 -8.86
C LYS A 72 -18.14 -2.49 -8.97
N GLY A 73 -16.93 -2.28 -9.50
CA GLY A 73 -16.27 -0.98 -9.47
C GLY A 73 -15.77 -0.60 -8.09
N LYS A 74 -16.03 0.64 -7.69
CA LYS A 74 -15.63 1.20 -6.39
C LYS A 74 -14.12 1.34 -6.22
N GLY A 75 -13.36 1.56 -7.30
CA GLY A 75 -11.92 1.61 -7.28
C GLY A 75 -11.33 2.57 -6.24
N ALA A 76 -11.75 3.83 -6.24
CA ALA A 76 -11.26 4.81 -5.26
C ALA A 76 -11.66 4.46 -3.82
N SER A 77 -12.89 3.94 -3.62
CA SER A 77 -13.35 3.46 -2.30
C SER A 77 -12.52 2.28 -1.80
N MET A 78 -12.15 1.34 -2.67
CA MET A 78 -11.31 0.19 -2.31
C MET A 78 -9.88 0.61 -1.96
N MET A 79 -9.31 1.61 -2.65
CA MET A 79 -8.02 2.20 -2.26
C MET A 79 -8.08 2.82 -0.87
N MET A 80 -9.17 3.53 -0.53
CA MET A 80 -9.37 4.10 0.82
C MET A 80 -9.43 3.01 1.89
N ILE A 81 -10.19 1.94 1.65
CA ILE A 81 -10.30 0.80 2.57
C ILE A 81 -8.94 0.12 2.76
N GLY A 82 -8.22 -0.12 1.67
CA GLY A 82 -6.88 -0.71 1.74
C GLY A 82 -5.89 0.16 2.52
N ALA A 83 -5.89 1.47 2.30
CA ALA A 83 -5.07 2.40 3.07
C ALA A 83 -5.45 2.40 4.56
N LEU A 84 -6.73 2.35 4.90
CA LEU A 84 -7.20 2.27 6.28
C LEU A 84 -6.75 0.97 6.97
N ILE A 85 -6.88 -0.16 6.28
CA ILE A 85 -6.38 -1.46 6.78
C ILE A 85 -4.87 -1.37 7.07
N MET A 86 -4.10 -0.77 6.16
CA MET A 86 -2.66 -0.60 6.32
C MET A 86 -2.32 0.25 7.56
N ILE A 87 -3.05 1.34 7.80
CA ILE A 87 -2.90 2.19 8.99
C ILE A 87 -3.11 1.35 10.26
N VAL A 88 -4.24 0.65 10.33
CA VAL A 88 -4.60 -0.17 11.49
C VAL A 88 -3.54 -1.24 11.75
N CYS A 89 -3.09 -1.96 10.73
CA CYS A 89 -2.06 -3.00 10.89
C CYS A 89 -0.74 -2.43 11.41
N HIS A 90 -0.25 -1.32 10.86
CA HIS A 90 0.99 -0.72 11.33
C HIS A 90 0.85 -0.11 12.74
N CYS A 91 -0.34 0.40 13.11
CA CYS A 91 -0.63 0.81 14.49
C CYS A 91 -0.63 -0.38 15.45
N VAL A 92 -1.18 -1.54 15.05
CA VAL A 92 -1.10 -2.77 15.85
C VAL A 92 0.36 -3.19 16.03
N PHE A 93 1.16 -3.17 14.98
CA PHE A 93 2.59 -3.48 15.06
C PHE A 93 3.38 -2.49 15.92
N ALA A 94 3.02 -1.20 15.91
CA ALA A 94 3.71 -0.17 16.67
C ALA A 94 3.36 -0.19 18.17
N PHE A 95 2.08 -0.37 18.50
CA PHE A 95 1.58 -0.09 19.85
C PHE A 95 0.99 -1.29 20.57
N VAL A 96 0.46 -2.28 19.86
CA VAL A 96 -0.23 -3.41 20.50
C VAL A 96 0.69 -4.62 20.62
N LEU A 97 1.34 -5.00 19.53
CA LEU A 97 2.18 -6.21 19.50
C LEU A 97 3.39 -6.15 20.47
N PRO A 98 4.07 -4.99 20.67
CA PRO A 98 5.16 -4.90 21.65
C PRO A 98 4.68 -5.04 23.11
N ILE A 99 3.44 -4.65 23.40
CA ILE A 99 2.85 -4.76 24.75
C ILE A 99 2.31 -6.17 24.99
N TYR A 100 1.70 -6.76 23.96
CA TYR A 100 1.10 -8.10 24.01
C TYR A 100 1.73 -8.98 22.93
N PRO A 101 2.97 -9.47 23.12
CA PRO A 101 3.66 -10.28 22.12
C PRO A 101 2.96 -11.63 21.96
N SER A 102 2.21 -11.76 20.86
CA SER A 102 1.43 -12.94 20.52
C SER A 102 1.62 -13.31 19.06
N LYS A 103 2.03 -14.56 18.81
CA LYS A 103 2.17 -15.12 17.44
C LYS A 103 0.83 -15.08 16.68
N THR A 104 -0.27 -15.36 17.36
CA THR A 104 -1.61 -15.32 16.77
C THR A 104 -1.99 -13.90 16.36
N LEU A 105 -1.75 -12.90 17.23
CA LEU A 105 -1.99 -11.50 16.91
C LEU A 105 -1.13 -11.05 15.73
N ALA A 106 0.15 -11.40 15.72
CA ALA A 106 1.06 -11.09 14.62
C ALA A 106 0.56 -11.71 13.31
N LEU A 107 0.23 -12.99 13.30
CA LEU A 107 -0.29 -13.70 12.13
C LEU A 107 -1.59 -13.08 11.61
N CYS A 108 -2.56 -12.81 12.49
CA CYS A 108 -3.81 -12.16 12.09
C CYS A 108 -3.54 -10.78 11.44
N THR A 109 -2.66 -9.98 12.04
CA THR A 109 -2.30 -8.66 11.50
C THR A 109 -1.59 -8.77 10.15
N ILE A 110 -0.68 -9.74 9.99
CA ILE A 110 0.01 -10.05 8.73
C ILE A 110 -1.00 -10.43 7.64
N LEU A 111 -1.96 -11.28 7.95
CA LEU A 111 -3.00 -11.70 7.01
C LEU A 111 -3.88 -10.52 6.60
N VAL A 112 -4.32 -9.70 7.55
CA VAL A 112 -5.12 -8.50 7.26
C VAL A 112 -4.33 -7.48 6.43
N LEU A 113 -3.02 -7.32 6.70
CA LEU A 113 -2.14 -6.49 5.87
C LEU A 113 -2.01 -7.05 4.45
N GLY A 114 -1.98 -8.38 4.30
CA GLY A 114 -2.00 -9.06 2.99
C GLY A 114 -3.27 -8.75 2.18
N VAL A 115 -4.42 -8.62 2.83
CA VAL A 115 -5.66 -8.15 2.18
C VAL A 115 -5.49 -6.74 1.62
N SER A 116 -4.93 -5.82 2.41
CA SER A 116 -4.63 -4.45 1.95
C SER A 116 -3.70 -4.48 0.73
N PHE A 117 -2.65 -5.29 0.78
CA PHE A 117 -1.67 -5.41 -0.31
C PHE A 117 -2.26 -5.99 -1.60
N ALA A 118 -3.25 -6.84 -1.52
CA ALA A 118 -3.98 -7.32 -2.69
C ALA A 118 -5.00 -6.27 -3.20
N LEU A 119 -5.68 -5.58 -2.30
CA LEU A 119 -6.81 -4.69 -2.61
C LEU A 119 -6.37 -3.40 -3.32
N VAL A 120 -5.32 -2.72 -2.82
CA VAL A 120 -4.92 -1.42 -3.36
C VAL A 120 -4.36 -1.53 -4.79
N PRO A 121 -3.41 -2.43 -5.11
CA PRO A 121 -2.96 -2.59 -6.49
C PRO A 121 -4.08 -3.01 -7.45
N ALA A 122 -4.97 -3.93 -7.01
CA ALA A 122 -6.11 -4.37 -7.83
C ALA A 122 -7.07 -3.23 -8.17
N SER A 123 -7.13 -2.18 -7.34
CA SER A 123 -7.97 -0.99 -7.57
C SER A 123 -7.23 0.13 -8.29
N MET A 124 -5.96 0.35 -7.95
CA MET A 124 -5.17 1.49 -8.39
C MET A 124 -4.76 1.38 -9.86
N TRP A 125 -4.21 0.23 -10.26
CA TRP A 125 -3.70 0.06 -11.62
C TRP A 125 -4.79 0.16 -12.69
N PRO A 126 -5.99 -0.44 -12.53
CA PRO A 126 -7.10 -0.24 -13.48
C PRO A 126 -7.69 1.17 -13.46
N SER A 127 -7.39 1.98 -12.48
CA SER A 127 -7.85 3.37 -12.41
C SER A 127 -7.03 4.31 -13.32
N VAL A 128 -5.78 3.97 -13.63
CA VAL A 128 -4.89 4.81 -14.47
C VAL A 128 -5.47 5.03 -15.88
N PRO A 129 -5.93 3.99 -16.61
CA PRO A 129 -6.50 4.20 -17.96
C PRO A 129 -7.82 4.97 -17.96
N LYS A 130 -8.50 5.10 -16.82
CA LYS A 130 -9.71 5.93 -16.72
C LYS A 130 -9.43 7.44 -16.65
N ILE A 131 -8.22 7.83 -16.28
CA ILE A 131 -7.82 9.23 -16.08
C ILE A 131 -6.80 9.73 -17.09
N ILE A 132 -6.18 8.83 -17.84
CA ILE A 132 -5.11 9.13 -18.81
C ILE A 132 -5.53 8.63 -20.19
N ASP A 133 -5.29 9.45 -21.22
CA ASP A 133 -5.53 9.11 -22.61
C ASP A 133 -4.71 7.87 -23.03
N GLU A 134 -5.31 6.91 -23.73
CA GLU A 134 -4.68 5.69 -24.20
C GLU A 134 -3.38 5.93 -24.97
N LYS A 135 -3.31 7.03 -25.75
CA LYS A 135 -2.14 7.37 -26.57
C LYS A 135 -0.87 7.64 -25.75
N ILE A 136 -1.01 8.02 -24.48
CA ILE A 136 0.11 8.37 -23.59
C ILE A 136 0.14 7.48 -22.34
N LEU A 137 -0.69 6.45 -22.29
CA LEU A 137 -0.85 5.57 -21.12
C LEU A 137 0.46 4.86 -20.75
N GLY A 138 1.20 4.35 -21.73
CA GLY A 138 2.51 3.73 -21.49
C GLY A 138 3.50 4.68 -20.83
N SER A 139 3.57 5.95 -21.29
CA SER A 139 4.41 6.97 -20.68
C SER A 139 3.97 7.31 -19.26
N ALA A 140 2.66 7.33 -19.00
CA ALA A 140 2.12 7.56 -17.67
C ALA A 140 2.52 6.45 -16.69
N TYR A 141 2.40 5.19 -17.08
CA TYR A 141 2.87 4.07 -16.26
C TYR A 141 4.37 4.14 -16.00
N CYS A 142 5.19 4.44 -17.00
CA CYS A 142 6.64 4.61 -16.82
C CYS A 142 6.97 5.69 -15.80
N LEU A 143 6.29 6.84 -15.86
CA LEU A 143 6.47 7.93 -14.91
C LEU A 143 6.03 7.54 -13.48
N ILE A 144 4.88 6.84 -13.34
CA ILE A 144 4.43 6.34 -12.04
C ILE A 144 5.48 5.40 -11.45
N PHE A 145 5.98 4.44 -12.23
CA PHE A 145 7.02 3.51 -11.78
C PHE A 145 8.32 4.22 -11.44
N TRP A 146 8.71 5.25 -12.21
CA TRP A 146 9.91 6.02 -11.93
C TRP A 146 9.81 6.74 -10.59
N VAL A 147 8.71 7.44 -10.34
CA VAL A 147 8.45 8.13 -9.06
C VAL A 147 8.35 7.11 -7.90
N GLN A 148 7.68 5.98 -8.12
CA GLN A 148 7.60 4.87 -7.14
C GLN A 148 9.00 4.36 -6.73
N ASN A 149 9.89 4.16 -7.69
CA ASN A 149 11.23 3.66 -7.41
C ASN A 149 12.08 4.63 -6.59
N ILE A 150 11.85 5.95 -6.69
CA ILE A 150 12.48 6.92 -5.78
C ILE A 150 12.09 6.62 -4.33
N GLY A 151 10.80 6.39 -4.06
CA GLY A 151 10.33 6.01 -2.73
C GLY A 151 10.92 4.67 -2.27
N LEU A 152 10.91 3.66 -3.13
CA LEU A 152 11.46 2.33 -2.82
C LEU A 152 12.98 2.34 -2.56
N PHE A 153 13.70 3.34 -3.08
CA PHE A 153 15.12 3.55 -2.80
C PHE A 153 15.32 4.31 -1.48
N LEU A 154 14.63 5.43 -1.30
CA LEU A 154 14.88 6.33 -0.16
C LEU A 154 14.30 5.81 1.15
N VAL A 155 13.10 5.20 1.12
CA VAL A 155 12.40 4.82 2.35
C VAL A 155 13.10 3.70 3.11
N PRO A 156 13.63 2.62 2.52
CA PRO A 156 14.41 1.63 3.27
C PRO A 156 15.62 2.22 3.97
N MET A 157 16.29 3.20 3.35
CA MET A 157 17.42 3.91 3.96
C MET A 157 16.98 4.73 5.17
N LEU A 158 15.83 5.43 5.05
CA LEU A 158 15.25 6.19 6.16
C LEU A 158 14.86 5.24 7.31
N ILE A 159 14.16 4.15 7.02
CA ILE A 159 13.72 3.17 8.01
C ILE A 159 14.92 2.53 8.72
N GLY A 160 15.95 2.13 7.99
CA GLY A 160 17.16 1.58 8.59
C GLY A 160 17.85 2.56 9.56
N LYS A 161 17.95 3.85 9.17
CA LYS A 161 18.50 4.90 10.06
C LYS A 161 17.62 5.12 11.29
N LEU A 162 16.31 5.18 11.12
CA LEU A 162 15.37 5.37 12.24
C LEU A 162 15.42 4.20 13.22
N ARG A 163 15.47 2.95 12.71
CA ARG A 163 15.61 1.76 13.55
C ARG A 163 16.84 1.85 14.45
N VAL A 164 18.00 2.21 13.88
CA VAL A 164 19.25 2.36 14.64
C VAL A 164 19.18 3.52 15.62
N ALA A 165 18.65 4.67 15.18
CA ALA A 165 18.59 5.88 16.02
C ALA A 165 17.61 5.76 17.20
N THR A 166 16.58 4.94 17.07
CA THR A 166 15.53 4.76 18.11
C THR A 166 15.62 3.41 18.81
N ASP A 167 16.63 2.61 18.50
CA ASP A 167 16.87 1.28 19.06
C ASP A 167 15.61 0.39 19.03
N GLY A 168 14.90 0.36 17.89
CA GLY A 168 13.70 -0.46 17.74
C GLY A 168 12.86 -0.16 16.51
N TYR A 169 11.70 -0.82 16.45
CA TYR A 169 10.80 -0.76 15.30
C TYR A 169 9.55 0.10 15.50
N ILE A 170 9.31 0.64 16.69
CA ILE A 170 8.10 1.46 16.97
C ILE A 170 8.04 2.65 16.03
N VAL A 171 9.13 3.43 15.94
CA VAL A 171 9.20 4.61 15.07
C VAL A 171 9.09 4.24 13.59
N PRO A 172 9.81 3.23 13.06
CA PRO A 172 9.56 2.70 11.71
C PRO A 172 8.08 2.36 11.43
N MET A 173 7.40 1.68 12.35
CA MET A 173 5.98 1.32 12.17
C MET A 173 5.06 2.56 12.15
N ILE A 174 5.34 3.57 12.96
CA ILE A 174 4.63 4.86 12.94
C ILE A 174 4.83 5.57 11.61
N VAL A 175 6.03 5.54 11.03
CA VAL A 175 6.30 6.11 9.70
C VAL A 175 5.49 5.39 8.64
N PHE A 176 5.42 4.05 8.65
CA PHE A 176 4.58 3.30 7.72
C PHE A 176 3.09 3.61 7.91
N ALA A 177 2.62 3.74 9.15
CA ALA A 177 1.24 4.16 9.43
C ALA A 177 0.98 5.57 8.88
N SER A 178 1.92 6.51 9.02
CA SER A 178 1.79 7.88 8.49
C SER A 178 1.69 7.91 6.96
N PHE A 179 2.44 7.05 6.25
CA PHE A 179 2.28 6.88 4.81
C PHE A 179 0.87 6.37 4.45
N GLY A 180 0.33 5.47 5.27
CA GLY A 180 -1.05 5.00 5.14
C GLY A 180 -2.07 6.13 5.31
N VAL A 181 -1.87 7.01 6.29
CA VAL A 181 -2.74 8.19 6.50
C VAL A 181 -2.69 9.12 5.29
N LEU A 182 -1.51 9.43 4.78
CA LEU A 182 -1.38 10.25 3.57
C LEU A 182 -2.01 9.56 2.34
N ALA A 183 -1.81 8.25 2.18
CA ALA A 183 -2.43 7.46 1.12
C ALA A 183 -3.96 7.46 1.22
N PHE A 184 -4.52 7.39 2.42
CA PHE A 184 -5.96 7.50 2.66
C PHE A 184 -6.51 8.85 2.19
N PHE A 185 -5.87 9.96 2.58
CA PHE A 185 -6.29 11.29 2.14
C PHE A 185 -6.14 11.51 0.63
N LEU A 186 -5.11 10.95 0.01
CA LEU A 186 -4.97 10.98 -1.46
C LEU A 186 -6.05 10.16 -2.15
N SER A 187 -6.41 8.99 -1.62
CA SER A 187 -7.52 8.18 -2.13
C SER A 187 -8.86 8.90 -1.99
N LEU A 188 -9.06 9.62 -0.89
CA LEU A 188 -10.23 10.48 -0.68
C LEU A 188 -10.25 11.64 -1.69
N ALA A 189 -9.12 12.30 -1.90
CA ALA A 189 -8.99 13.36 -2.90
C ALA A 189 -9.28 12.84 -4.31
N LEU A 190 -8.79 11.64 -4.64
CA LEU A 190 -9.06 10.95 -5.90
C LEU A 190 -10.58 10.72 -6.09
N LYS A 191 -11.25 10.23 -5.06
CA LYS A 191 -12.70 9.98 -5.06
C LYS A 191 -13.50 11.28 -5.21
N VAL A 192 -13.08 12.35 -4.54
CA VAL A 192 -13.75 13.66 -4.64
C VAL A 192 -13.58 14.27 -6.04
N GLU A 193 -12.40 14.19 -6.61
CA GLU A 193 -12.15 14.70 -7.97
C GLU A 193 -12.85 13.83 -9.04
N ASP A 194 -12.92 12.51 -8.84
CA ASP A 194 -13.68 11.61 -9.71
C ASP A 194 -15.15 12.02 -9.78
N LYS A 195 -15.75 12.31 -8.62
CA LYS A 195 -17.15 12.75 -8.52
C LYS A 195 -17.41 14.10 -9.21
N LYS A 196 -16.38 14.98 -9.29
CA LYS A 196 -16.51 16.30 -9.96
C LYS A 196 -16.35 16.20 -11.47
N LYS A 197 -15.51 15.31 -11.97
CA LYS A 197 -15.11 15.25 -13.37
C LYS A 197 -15.57 13.99 -14.10
N ASP A 198 -16.26 13.10 -13.41
CA ASP A 198 -16.87 11.87 -13.93
C ASP A 198 -15.90 10.97 -14.71
N TYR A 199 -14.72 10.71 -14.11
CA TYR A 199 -13.74 9.78 -14.70
C TYR A 199 -14.20 8.32 -14.62
N GLY A 200 -15.18 7.99 -13.78
CA GLY A 200 -15.73 6.66 -13.62
C GLY A 200 -14.87 5.72 -12.79
N LEU A 201 -14.10 6.23 -11.83
CA LEU A 201 -13.28 5.40 -10.94
C LEU A 201 -14.11 4.49 -10.04
N GLU A 202 -15.32 4.92 -9.70
CA GLU A 202 -16.28 4.14 -8.92
C GLU A 202 -17.16 3.21 -9.78
N LEU A 203 -17.05 3.28 -11.10
CA LEU A 203 -17.81 2.43 -12.01
C LEU A 203 -17.08 1.10 -12.30
N PRO A 204 -17.82 0.02 -12.60
CA PRO A 204 -17.25 -1.24 -13.05
C PRO A 204 -16.32 -1.06 -14.26
N ASN A 205 -15.30 -1.92 -14.37
CA ASN A 205 -14.43 -1.96 -15.55
C ASN A 205 -15.06 -2.80 -16.68
N LYS A 206 -15.87 -3.80 -16.31
CA LYS A 206 -16.66 -4.63 -17.23
C LYS A 206 -18.12 -4.23 -17.15
N LYS A 207 -18.74 -4.02 -18.30
CA LYS A 207 -20.18 -3.84 -18.43
C LYS A 207 -20.86 -5.20 -18.45
#